data_3fab44410be025695b466d55c65c359a
#
_entry.id   3fab44410be025695b466d55c65c359a
#
_cell.length_a   1.000
_cell.length_b   1.000
_cell.length_c   1.000
_cell.angle_alpha   90.00
_cell.angle_beta   90.00
_cell.angle_gamma   90.00
#
_symmetry.space_group_name_H-M   'P 1'
#
loop_
_entity.id
_entity.type
_entity.pdbx_description
1 polymer ?
#
loop_
_entity_poly.entity_id
_entity_poly.type
_entity_poly.pdbx_seq_one_letter_code
_entity_poly.pdbx_strand_id
1 'polypeptide(L)'
;MSNFMRVISILPFSIMGMSNISYAAPDAETAYIFNSFSFLVHGFLVMLMAAGFCMLETGLVRAKNAVVQCAKNIGLYSIAGLMFAFVGYNLMYMDVSGWVGTLSVWGPSDELKSFGGENDSTYSSGSDWFFQMVFCATAASIVSGAVAERIKLKSFFVFVVLLCGFIYPIQGSWSWGGGFLSEAGFLDFAGSSIVHGVGGWAALTGAIILGARKGKYSDDGSITPMPGSNLPLATLGTFLLWFGWFGFNGGSQLAMGTAADVAAISNIYINTNLAAAGGVVVAIILTMLFYKKTDLTMALNGALGGLVAITAEPLAPSPMLAIFIGAVGGLIVVLTIPMLDKFKIDDVVGAIPVHLFAGIWGTIAVVFSNSDATIGAQLYGIFAIGAFTIIASTIAWYVLKLVIGIRVTPEEEMEGMDMSEVGMEAYPDFRK
;
A
#
# COMPACT_ATOMS: atom_id res chain seq x y z
N MET A 1 -38.25 48.01 -20.80
CA MET A 1 -37.84 47.16 -19.66
C MET A 1 -36.45 46.67 -20.03
N SER A 2 -35.56 47.36 -19.80
CA SER A 2 -34.43 47.87 -19.04
C SER A 2 -33.38 46.73 -18.77
N ASN A 3 -32.36 46.79 -19.63
CA ASN A 3 -30.90 46.66 -19.44
C ASN A 3 -30.38 46.20 -18.06
N PHE A 4 -29.63 45.09 -18.07
CA PHE A 4 -28.51 44.90 -17.19
C PHE A 4 -27.40 44.08 -17.88
N MET A 5 -26.70 44.68 -18.80
CA MET A 5 -25.35 44.25 -19.18
C MET A 5 -24.38 45.18 -18.44
N ARG A 6 -23.70 44.67 -17.42
CA ARG A 6 -22.49 45.27 -16.88
C ARG A 6 -21.26 44.53 -17.39
N VAL A 7 -20.58 45.26 -18.23
CA VAL A 7 -19.24 45.01 -18.76
C VAL A 7 -18.28 44.86 -17.58
N ILE A 8 -17.69 43.66 -17.43
CA ILE A 8 -16.51 43.49 -16.59
C ILE A 8 -15.32 43.88 -17.47
N SER A 9 -14.77 45.06 -17.20
CA SER A 9 -13.51 45.51 -17.75
C SER A 9 -12.38 44.66 -17.18
N ILE A 10 -11.74 43.89 -18.05
CA ILE A 10 -10.49 43.17 -17.75
C ILE A 10 -9.39 44.25 -17.68
N LEU A 11 -8.96 44.57 -16.47
CA LEU A 11 -7.71 45.30 -16.25
C LEU A 11 -6.55 44.40 -16.67
N PRO A 12 -5.60 44.85 -17.47
CA PRO A 12 -4.38 44.11 -17.74
C PRO A 12 -3.56 44.07 -16.45
N PHE A 13 -3.39 42.88 -15.89
CA PHE A 13 -2.39 42.66 -14.87
C PHE A 13 -1.02 42.89 -15.50
N SER A 14 -0.41 44.01 -15.16
CA SER A 14 0.99 44.28 -15.43
C SER A 14 1.80 43.17 -14.80
N ILE A 15 2.49 42.41 -15.62
CA ILE A 15 3.55 41.50 -15.16
C ILE A 15 4.66 42.40 -14.63
N MET A 16 4.58 42.77 -13.35
CA MET A 16 5.72 43.30 -12.63
C MET A 16 6.79 42.19 -12.68
N GLY A 17 7.95 42.57 -13.22
CA GLY A 17 9.09 41.67 -13.37
C GLY A 17 9.35 40.93 -12.06
N MET A 18 9.14 39.62 -12.11
CA MET A 18 9.67 38.75 -11.10
C MET A 18 11.20 38.83 -11.21
N SER A 19 11.80 39.67 -10.38
CA SER A 19 13.22 39.52 -10.09
C SER A 19 13.45 38.03 -9.81
N ASN A 20 14.34 37.40 -10.55
CA ASN A 20 14.81 36.08 -10.26
C ASN A 20 15.44 36.13 -8.85
N ILE A 21 14.64 35.86 -7.83
CA ILE A 21 15.15 35.60 -6.50
C ILE A 21 15.77 34.20 -6.63
N SER A 22 17.06 34.17 -6.91
CA SER A 22 17.87 32.96 -6.76
C SER A 22 17.91 32.67 -5.28
N TYR A 23 17.06 31.78 -4.82
CA TYR A 23 17.23 31.21 -3.48
C TYR A 23 18.55 30.44 -3.51
N ALA A 24 19.49 30.80 -2.63
CA ALA A 24 20.67 30.01 -2.42
C ALA A 24 20.22 28.59 -2.04
N ALA A 25 20.77 27.59 -2.73
CA ALA A 25 20.55 26.21 -2.31
C ALA A 25 21.01 26.07 -0.84
N PRO A 26 20.30 25.32 -0.01
CA PRO A 26 20.76 25.07 1.36
C PRO A 26 22.15 24.44 1.31
N ASP A 27 22.96 24.66 2.34
CA ASP A 27 24.19 23.89 2.47
C ASP A 27 23.88 22.40 2.65
N ALA A 28 24.85 21.55 2.33
CA ALA A 28 24.64 20.10 2.29
C ALA A 28 24.26 19.50 3.67
N GLU A 29 24.77 20.07 4.78
CA GLU A 29 24.39 19.63 6.13
C GLU A 29 22.93 19.97 6.43
N THR A 30 22.48 21.17 6.10
CA THR A 30 21.06 21.55 6.24
C THR A 30 20.15 20.66 5.40
N ALA A 31 20.51 20.36 4.15
CA ALA A 31 19.76 19.44 3.30
C ALA A 31 19.69 18.03 3.90
N TYR A 32 20.81 17.50 4.38
CA TYR A 32 20.88 16.21 5.07
C TYR A 32 19.96 16.14 6.29
N ILE A 33 19.94 17.20 7.13
CA ILE A 33 19.08 17.28 8.32
C ILE A 33 17.60 17.22 7.90
N PHE A 34 17.18 18.06 6.96
CA PHE A 34 15.79 18.11 6.53
C PHE A 34 15.33 16.85 5.79
N ASN A 35 16.18 16.25 4.95
CA ASN A 35 15.86 15.00 4.26
C ASN A 35 15.70 13.86 5.28
N SER A 36 16.63 13.74 6.23
CA SER A 36 16.55 12.73 7.31
C SER A 36 15.31 12.93 8.18
N PHE A 37 15.00 14.16 8.53
CA PHE A 37 13.79 14.50 9.28
C PHE A 37 12.53 14.14 8.49
N SER A 38 12.51 14.43 7.18
CA SER A 38 11.41 14.06 6.29
C SER A 38 11.17 12.54 6.30
N PHE A 39 12.22 11.73 6.14
CA PHE A 39 12.09 10.27 6.22
C PHE A 39 11.53 9.78 7.55
N LEU A 40 12.03 10.31 8.67
CA LEU A 40 11.54 9.91 9.98
C LEU A 40 10.06 10.26 10.18
N VAL A 41 9.66 11.50 9.86
CA VAL A 41 8.26 11.95 10.04
C VAL A 41 7.31 11.20 9.10
N HIS A 42 7.67 11.07 7.81
CA HIS A 42 6.88 10.31 6.87
C HIS A 42 6.85 8.82 7.22
N GLY A 43 7.97 8.26 7.70
CA GLY A 43 8.03 6.89 8.23
C GLY A 43 7.09 6.67 9.42
N PHE A 44 6.95 7.64 10.34
CA PHE A 44 5.96 7.58 11.43
C PHE A 44 4.53 7.58 10.90
N LEU A 45 4.24 8.39 9.89
CA LEU A 45 2.92 8.40 9.25
C LEU A 45 2.62 7.03 8.61
N VAL A 46 3.59 6.43 7.92
CA VAL A 46 3.42 5.08 7.34
C VAL A 46 3.31 4.01 8.43
N MET A 47 4.04 4.12 9.55
CA MET A 47 3.86 3.20 10.69
C MET A 47 2.43 3.20 11.21
N LEU A 48 1.73 4.35 11.20
CA LEU A 48 0.31 4.41 11.56
C LEU A 48 -0.59 3.58 10.63
N MET A 49 -0.13 3.26 9.40
CA MET A 49 -0.87 2.34 8.54
C MET A 49 -0.93 0.93 9.13
N ALA A 50 0.05 0.50 9.93
CA ALA A 50 -0.05 -0.78 10.64
C ALA A 50 -1.22 -0.80 11.63
N ALA A 51 -1.45 0.30 12.36
CA ALA A 51 -2.64 0.48 13.19
C ALA A 51 -3.92 0.56 12.32
N GLY A 52 -3.85 1.24 11.17
CA GLY A 52 -4.95 1.34 10.21
C GLY A 52 -5.38 -0.02 9.69
N PHE A 53 -4.44 -0.88 9.24
CA PHE A 53 -4.73 -2.26 8.83
C PHE A 53 -5.32 -3.08 9.98
N CYS A 54 -4.73 -2.99 11.17
CA CYS A 54 -5.25 -3.67 12.36
C CYS A 54 -6.72 -3.32 12.62
N MET A 55 -7.07 -2.04 12.61
CA MET A 55 -8.44 -1.57 12.86
C MET A 55 -9.40 -1.92 11.72
N LEU A 56 -8.96 -1.77 10.47
CA LEU A 56 -9.74 -2.14 9.29
C LEU A 56 -10.05 -3.64 9.29
N GLU A 57 -9.03 -4.49 9.44
CA GLU A 57 -9.20 -5.94 9.48
C GLU A 57 -10.09 -6.37 10.64
N THR A 58 -9.82 -5.86 11.85
CA THR A 58 -10.62 -6.18 13.04
C THR A 58 -12.09 -5.78 12.86
N GLY A 59 -12.34 -4.67 12.19
CA GLY A 59 -13.71 -4.20 11.91
C GLY A 59 -14.42 -5.00 10.82
N LEU A 60 -13.70 -5.54 9.84
CA LEU A 60 -14.26 -6.27 8.69
C LEU A 60 -14.35 -7.78 8.90
N VAL A 61 -13.69 -8.36 9.90
CA VAL A 61 -13.87 -9.76 10.29
C VAL A 61 -15.07 -9.94 11.24
N ARG A 62 -15.52 -11.18 11.37
CA ARG A 62 -16.51 -11.55 12.39
C ARG A 62 -15.91 -11.42 13.79
N ALA A 63 -16.73 -11.04 14.80
CA ALA A 63 -16.31 -10.72 16.18
C ALA A 63 -15.39 -11.77 16.82
N LYS A 64 -15.63 -13.05 16.53
CA LYS A 64 -14.88 -14.20 17.03
C LYS A 64 -13.46 -14.35 16.45
N ASN A 65 -13.05 -13.42 15.57
CA ASN A 65 -11.74 -13.41 14.92
C ASN A 65 -11.05 -12.03 15.05
N ALA A 66 -11.50 -11.17 15.97
CA ALA A 66 -11.02 -9.81 16.11
C ALA A 66 -9.65 -9.71 16.80
N VAL A 67 -9.44 -10.45 17.90
CA VAL A 67 -8.17 -10.47 18.65
C VAL A 67 -7.04 -11.04 17.82
N VAL A 68 -7.32 -12.12 17.07
CA VAL A 68 -6.30 -12.74 16.22
C VAL A 68 -5.81 -11.76 15.12
N GLN A 69 -6.66 -10.82 14.64
CA GLN A 69 -6.19 -9.80 13.72
C GLN A 69 -5.23 -8.82 14.39
N CYS A 70 -5.51 -8.43 15.64
CA CYS A 70 -4.60 -7.57 16.41
C CYS A 70 -3.25 -8.27 16.63
N ALA A 71 -3.26 -9.52 17.09
CA ALA A 71 -2.05 -10.33 17.28
C ALA A 71 -1.27 -10.51 15.96
N LYS A 72 -1.99 -10.74 14.86
CA LYS A 72 -1.41 -10.90 13.53
C LYS A 72 -0.73 -9.62 13.06
N ASN A 73 -1.37 -8.46 13.21
CA ASN A 73 -0.83 -7.18 12.74
C ASN A 73 0.38 -6.72 13.55
N ILE A 74 0.38 -6.83 14.88
CA ILE A 74 1.56 -6.49 15.68
C ILE A 74 2.73 -7.46 15.41
N GLY A 75 2.42 -8.75 15.21
CA GLY A 75 3.43 -9.77 14.89
C GLY A 75 4.04 -9.56 13.51
N LEU A 76 3.24 -9.32 12.47
CA LEU A 76 3.74 -9.10 11.11
C LEU A 76 4.63 -7.85 11.02
N TYR A 77 4.23 -6.74 11.67
CA TYR A 77 5.01 -5.52 11.69
C TYR A 77 6.39 -5.75 12.33
N SER A 78 6.41 -6.48 13.47
CA SER A 78 7.65 -6.81 14.18
C SER A 78 8.55 -7.73 13.35
N ILE A 79 7.99 -8.76 12.72
CA ILE A 79 8.72 -9.70 11.86
C ILE A 79 9.27 -8.98 10.63
N ALA A 80 8.47 -8.10 10.01
CA ALA A 80 8.91 -7.30 8.86
C ALA A 80 10.14 -6.46 9.21
N GLY A 81 10.12 -5.75 10.34
CA GLY A 81 11.27 -4.97 10.81
C GLY A 81 12.52 -5.83 11.04
N LEU A 82 12.38 -6.96 11.72
CA LEU A 82 13.49 -7.88 11.96
C LEU A 82 14.05 -8.47 10.65
N MET A 83 13.19 -8.94 9.75
CA MET A 83 13.63 -9.53 8.49
C MET A 83 14.26 -8.50 7.56
N PHE A 84 13.73 -7.27 7.56
CA PHE A 84 14.31 -6.19 6.78
C PHE A 84 15.69 -5.77 7.29
N ALA A 85 15.91 -5.81 8.61
CA ALA A 85 17.24 -5.60 9.22
C ALA A 85 18.21 -6.77 8.94
N PHE A 86 17.73 -8.02 9.06
CA PHE A 86 18.60 -9.18 8.90
C PHE A 86 19.09 -9.41 7.47
N VAL A 87 18.22 -9.17 6.49
CA VAL A 87 18.55 -9.45 5.09
C VAL A 87 17.89 -8.48 4.09
N GLY A 88 16.67 -8.00 4.37
CA GLY A 88 15.82 -7.37 3.35
C GLY A 88 16.40 -6.08 2.80
N TYR A 89 16.86 -5.17 3.66
CA TYR A 89 17.36 -3.87 3.21
C TYR A 89 18.57 -4.02 2.27
N ASN A 90 19.59 -4.75 2.70
CA ASN A 90 20.80 -4.91 1.89
C ASN A 90 20.54 -5.70 0.61
N LEU A 91 19.64 -6.69 0.67
CA LEU A 91 19.22 -7.45 -0.52
C LEU A 91 18.49 -6.57 -1.55
N MET A 92 17.84 -5.49 -1.09
CA MET A 92 17.08 -4.58 -1.95
C MET A 92 17.91 -3.42 -2.50
N TYR A 93 18.88 -2.89 -1.72
CA TYR A 93 19.50 -1.61 -2.01
C TYR A 93 21.03 -1.62 -2.10
N MET A 94 21.71 -2.64 -1.54
CA MET A 94 23.17 -2.62 -1.47
C MET A 94 23.82 -3.44 -2.59
N ASP A 95 24.66 -2.77 -3.39
CA ASP A 95 25.42 -3.39 -4.48
C ASP A 95 24.56 -4.23 -5.42
N VAL A 96 23.41 -3.70 -5.84
CA VAL A 96 22.46 -4.41 -6.69
C VAL A 96 23.09 -4.72 -8.05
N SER A 97 23.23 -6.00 -8.37
CA SER A 97 23.81 -6.51 -9.62
C SER A 97 22.80 -6.65 -10.77
N GLY A 98 21.77 -5.80 -10.78
CA GLY A 98 20.66 -5.85 -11.74
C GLY A 98 19.46 -6.70 -11.27
N TRP A 99 19.67 -7.75 -10.49
CA TRP A 99 18.65 -8.71 -10.05
C TRP A 99 18.45 -8.76 -8.54
N VAL A 100 19.51 -8.53 -7.77
CA VAL A 100 19.49 -8.66 -6.32
C VAL A 100 20.73 -8.00 -5.74
N GLY A 101 20.58 -7.42 -4.53
CA GLY A 101 21.70 -6.85 -3.78
C GLY A 101 22.41 -7.86 -2.88
N THR A 102 23.15 -7.35 -1.93
CA THR A 102 24.01 -8.15 -1.04
C THR A 102 23.20 -8.84 0.06
N LEU A 103 23.44 -10.14 0.27
CA LEU A 103 22.86 -10.89 1.38
C LEU A 103 23.69 -10.67 2.64
N SER A 104 23.34 -9.68 3.43
CA SER A 104 24.03 -9.34 4.67
C SER A 104 23.11 -8.62 5.65
N VAL A 105 23.50 -8.59 6.93
CA VAL A 105 22.78 -7.85 7.97
C VAL A 105 23.01 -6.36 7.79
N TRP A 106 21.93 -5.58 7.83
CA TRP A 106 22.02 -4.12 7.78
C TRP A 106 22.64 -3.54 9.06
N GLY A 107 23.36 -2.45 8.90
CA GLY A 107 23.87 -1.60 9.98
C GLY A 107 24.02 -0.16 9.51
N PRO A 108 23.92 0.83 10.42
CA PRO A 108 24.14 2.24 10.07
C PRO A 108 25.52 2.46 9.46
N SER A 109 25.57 3.28 8.40
CA SER A 109 26.80 3.56 7.64
C SER A 109 27.11 5.07 7.51
N ASP A 110 26.56 5.91 8.40
CA ASP A 110 26.70 7.36 8.30
C ASP A 110 28.13 7.82 8.63
N GLU A 111 28.79 8.50 7.70
CA GLU A 111 30.06 9.19 7.91
C GLU A 111 29.84 10.70 7.99
N LEU A 112 29.83 11.24 9.22
CA LEU A 112 29.52 12.66 9.50
C LEU A 112 30.77 13.55 9.50
N LYS A 113 31.81 13.22 8.72
CA LYS A 113 33.10 13.96 8.75
C LYS A 113 33.14 15.19 7.85
N SER A 114 32.33 15.19 6.80
CA SER A 114 32.18 16.32 5.86
C SER A 114 30.84 16.22 5.16
N PHE A 115 30.30 17.35 4.71
CA PHE A 115 29.11 17.42 3.90
C PHE A 115 29.44 18.10 2.57
N GLY A 116 28.90 17.59 1.45
CA GLY A 116 29.03 18.18 0.14
C GLY A 116 30.12 17.57 -0.75
N GLY A 117 30.69 16.42 -0.37
CA GLY A 117 31.50 15.57 -1.25
C GLY A 117 30.64 14.84 -2.28
N GLU A 118 31.24 14.47 -3.42
CA GLU A 118 30.51 13.77 -4.52
C GLU A 118 29.86 12.44 -4.10
N ASN A 119 30.33 11.82 -3.01
CA ASN A 119 29.84 10.54 -2.49
C ASN A 119 29.15 10.65 -1.13
N ASP A 120 28.90 11.86 -0.64
CA ASP A 120 28.24 12.05 0.66
C ASP A 120 26.75 11.72 0.55
N SER A 121 26.23 10.99 1.53
CA SER A 121 24.80 10.71 1.62
C SER A 121 24.02 12.02 1.84
N THR A 122 22.88 12.12 1.19
CA THR A 122 21.97 13.27 1.33
C THR A 122 20.99 13.13 2.49
N TYR A 123 20.99 12.00 3.19
CA TYR A 123 20.16 11.68 4.36
C TYR A 123 20.81 10.57 5.19
N SER A 124 20.37 10.40 6.46
CA SER A 124 20.93 9.38 7.32
C SER A 124 20.46 7.98 6.93
N SER A 125 21.38 7.01 6.97
CA SER A 125 21.11 5.61 6.64
C SER A 125 20.02 5.00 7.54
N GLY A 126 19.98 5.41 8.81
CA GLY A 126 18.95 4.96 9.75
C GLY A 126 17.55 5.51 9.42
N SER A 127 17.46 6.76 8.94
CA SER A 127 16.17 7.33 8.53
C SER A 127 15.62 6.69 7.26
N ASP A 128 16.49 6.40 6.29
CA ASP A 128 16.11 5.66 5.08
C ASP A 128 15.68 4.24 5.41
N TRP A 129 16.50 3.49 6.18
CA TRP A 129 16.13 2.14 6.60
C TRP A 129 14.74 2.09 7.25
N PHE A 130 14.45 3.01 8.17
CA PHE A 130 13.15 3.05 8.85
C PHE A 130 12.01 3.33 7.87
N PHE A 131 12.19 4.32 6.97
CA PHE A 131 11.20 4.66 5.96
C PHE A 131 10.93 3.48 5.01
N GLN A 132 11.96 2.80 4.52
CA GLN A 132 11.81 1.65 3.61
C GLN A 132 11.22 0.41 4.32
N MET A 133 11.56 0.20 5.60
CA MET A 133 11.04 -0.92 6.38
C MET A 133 9.51 -0.89 6.51
N VAL A 134 8.92 0.27 6.73
CA VAL A 134 7.47 0.39 6.90
C VAL A 134 6.70 0.10 5.59
N PHE A 135 7.32 0.27 4.42
CA PHE A 135 6.78 -0.16 3.13
C PHE A 135 6.77 -1.69 3.00
N CYS A 136 7.86 -2.33 3.41
CA CYS A 136 7.93 -3.79 3.48
C CYS A 136 6.84 -4.37 4.41
N ALA A 137 6.64 -3.77 5.58
CA ALA A 137 5.57 -4.16 6.51
C ALA A 137 4.18 -3.96 5.89
N THR A 138 3.98 -2.90 5.10
CA THR A 138 2.72 -2.64 4.39
C THR A 138 2.39 -3.76 3.40
N ALA A 139 3.36 -4.26 2.63
CA ALA A 139 3.15 -5.39 1.72
C ALA A 139 2.66 -6.65 2.46
N ALA A 140 3.20 -6.93 3.66
CA ALA A 140 2.75 -8.04 4.50
C ALA A 140 1.35 -7.82 5.08
N SER A 141 0.99 -6.58 5.44
CA SER A 141 -0.33 -6.22 5.95
C SER A 141 -1.43 -6.47 4.91
N ILE A 142 -1.16 -6.23 3.63
CA ILE A 142 -2.10 -6.51 2.54
C ILE A 142 -2.49 -7.99 2.50
N VAL A 143 -1.52 -8.89 2.64
CA VAL A 143 -1.77 -10.34 2.67
C VAL A 143 -2.60 -10.73 3.87
N SER A 144 -2.35 -10.09 5.02
CA SER A 144 -3.03 -10.34 6.29
C SER A 144 -4.55 -10.33 6.17
N GLY A 145 -5.10 -9.30 5.55
CA GLY A 145 -6.55 -9.13 5.40
C GLY A 145 -7.20 -10.21 4.53
N ALA A 146 -6.59 -10.53 3.38
CA ALA A 146 -7.16 -11.47 2.43
C ALA A 146 -7.30 -12.90 2.98
N VAL A 147 -6.39 -13.35 3.84
CA VAL A 147 -6.35 -14.71 4.42
C VAL A 147 -6.98 -14.80 5.81
N ALA A 148 -7.58 -13.71 6.30
CA ALA A 148 -8.17 -13.63 7.62
C ALA A 148 -9.24 -14.73 7.86
N GLU A 149 -9.56 -14.97 9.13
CA GLU A 149 -10.58 -15.89 9.63
C GLU A 149 -10.33 -17.39 9.43
N ARG A 150 -9.25 -17.82 8.71
CA ARG A 150 -8.99 -19.26 8.47
C ARG A 150 -7.51 -19.63 8.37
N ILE A 151 -6.59 -18.67 8.33
CA ILE A 151 -5.15 -18.92 8.30
C ILE A 151 -4.62 -19.19 9.71
N LYS A 152 -3.79 -20.22 9.91
CA LYS A 152 -3.04 -20.42 11.15
C LYS A 152 -2.06 -19.29 11.38
N LEU A 153 -2.06 -18.72 12.58
CA LEU A 153 -1.21 -17.58 12.94
C LEU A 153 0.29 -17.90 12.73
N LYS A 154 0.73 -19.07 13.19
CA LYS A 154 2.11 -19.54 13.00
C LYS A 154 2.51 -19.60 11.52
N SER A 155 1.65 -20.14 10.67
CA SER A 155 1.92 -20.30 9.24
C SER A 155 1.96 -18.95 8.52
N PHE A 156 1.10 -18.03 8.94
CA PHE A 156 1.13 -16.66 8.46
C PHE A 156 2.45 -15.96 8.82
N PHE A 157 2.92 -16.08 10.06
CA PHE A 157 4.18 -15.47 10.47
C PHE A 157 5.40 -16.03 9.72
N VAL A 158 5.44 -17.33 9.45
CA VAL A 158 6.50 -17.89 8.61
C VAL A 158 6.41 -17.38 7.17
N PHE A 159 5.21 -17.19 6.63
CA PHE A 159 5.04 -16.54 5.33
C PHE A 159 5.56 -15.10 5.33
N VAL A 160 5.30 -14.32 6.38
CA VAL A 160 5.82 -12.94 6.54
C VAL A 160 7.36 -12.93 6.56
N VAL A 161 8.00 -13.90 7.21
CA VAL A 161 9.48 -14.04 7.14
C VAL A 161 9.96 -14.18 5.70
N LEU A 162 9.30 -15.02 4.90
CA LEU A 162 9.67 -15.24 3.49
C LEU A 162 9.34 -14.02 2.62
N LEU A 163 8.19 -13.39 2.84
CA LEU A 163 7.78 -12.21 2.09
C LEU A 163 8.71 -11.03 2.35
N CYS A 164 8.93 -10.68 3.61
CA CYS A 164 9.68 -9.49 4.00
C CYS A 164 11.20 -9.66 3.91
N GLY A 165 11.70 -10.90 4.08
CA GLY A 165 13.12 -11.20 3.97
C GLY A 165 13.59 -11.38 2.54
N PHE A 166 12.72 -11.88 1.64
CA PHE A 166 13.17 -12.32 0.31
C PHE A 166 12.28 -11.84 -0.83
N ILE A 167 10.97 -12.15 -0.83
CA ILE A 167 10.10 -11.90 -1.99
C ILE A 167 10.03 -10.40 -2.26
N TYR A 168 9.70 -9.60 -1.25
CA TYR A 168 9.59 -8.16 -1.37
C TYR A 168 10.94 -7.50 -1.75
N PRO A 169 12.06 -7.77 -1.04
CA PRO A 169 13.33 -7.13 -1.35
C PRO A 169 13.89 -7.49 -2.73
N ILE A 170 13.77 -8.74 -3.15
CA ILE A 170 14.30 -9.19 -4.45
C ILE A 170 13.62 -8.43 -5.60
N GLN A 171 12.30 -8.36 -5.62
CA GLN A 171 11.62 -7.63 -6.70
C GLN A 171 11.76 -6.11 -6.57
N GLY A 172 11.86 -5.59 -5.33
CA GLY A 172 12.09 -4.18 -5.09
C GLY A 172 13.45 -3.69 -5.58
N SER A 173 14.48 -4.56 -5.54
CA SER A 173 15.81 -4.25 -6.06
C SER A 173 15.81 -3.99 -7.56
N TRP A 174 14.85 -4.57 -8.31
CA TRP A 174 14.77 -4.42 -9.77
C TRP A 174 14.44 -3.00 -10.24
N SER A 175 13.73 -2.23 -9.44
CA SER A 175 13.41 -0.83 -9.73
C SER A 175 14.07 0.11 -8.73
N TRP A 176 13.63 0.13 -7.47
CA TRP A 176 14.12 1.07 -6.47
C TRP A 176 15.59 0.83 -6.07
N GLY A 177 16.09 -0.39 -6.20
CA GLY A 177 17.52 -0.71 -6.03
C GLY A 177 18.38 -0.43 -7.26
N GLY A 178 17.83 0.15 -8.33
CA GLY A 178 18.57 0.45 -9.57
C GLY A 178 18.81 -0.75 -10.48
N GLY A 179 18.02 -1.84 -10.33
CA GLY A 179 18.15 -3.03 -11.15
C GLY A 179 17.51 -2.92 -12.54
N PHE A 180 17.32 -4.06 -13.21
CA PHE A 180 16.95 -4.14 -14.63
C PHE A 180 15.63 -3.45 -15.00
N LEU A 181 14.67 -3.31 -14.09
CA LEU A 181 13.43 -2.58 -14.36
C LEU A 181 13.67 -1.07 -14.39
N SER A 182 14.56 -0.56 -13.52
CA SER A 182 15.00 0.83 -13.56
C SER A 182 15.67 1.15 -14.90
N GLU A 183 16.60 0.27 -15.35
CA GLU A 183 17.26 0.40 -16.64
C GLU A 183 16.27 0.33 -17.83
N ALA A 184 15.18 -0.43 -17.68
CA ALA A 184 14.12 -0.53 -18.68
C ALA A 184 13.15 0.67 -18.67
N GLY A 185 13.31 1.66 -17.78
CA GLY A 185 12.48 2.83 -17.67
C GLY A 185 11.12 2.59 -17.00
N PHE A 186 11.01 1.56 -16.15
CA PHE A 186 9.83 1.34 -15.32
C PHE A 186 9.77 2.36 -14.19
N LEU A 187 8.63 3.03 -14.05
CA LEU A 187 8.39 4.08 -13.07
C LEU A 187 7.26 3.67 -12.11
N ASP A 188 7.55 3.69 -10.83
CA ASP A 188 6.58 3.45 -9.75
C ASP A 188 7.03 4.24 -8.52
N PHE A 189 6.58 5.51 -8.44
CA PHE A 189 7.07 6.52 -7.51
C PHE A 189 7.04 6.08 -6.05
N ALA A 190 5.88 5.57 -5.60
CA ALA A 190 5.70 5.14 -4.22
C ALA A 190 5.21 3.69 -4.07
N GLY A 191 5.07 2.91 -5.15
CA GLY A 191 4.89 1.46 -5.04
C GLY A 191 3.50 0.92 -5.32
N SER A 192 2.75 1.44 -6.31
CA SER A 192 1.50 0.79 -6.76
C SER A 192 1.70 -0.66 -7.17
N SER A 193 2.81 -0.98 -7.85
CA SER A 193 3.21 -2.36 -8.18
C SER A 193 4.19 -2.92 -7.16
N ILE A 194 5.25 -2.18 -6.80
CA ILE A 194 6.37 -2.65 -5.98
C ILE A 194 5.93 -3.02 -4.55
N VAL A 195 4.94 -2.33 -3.99
CA VAL A 195 4.40 -2.59 -2.65
C VAL A 195 3.01 -3.22 -2.74
N HIS A 196 2.06 -2.47 -3.31
CA HIS A 196 0.66 -2.88 -3.32
C HIS A 196 0.43 -4.06 -4.26
N GLY A 197 1.02 -4.05 -5.44
CA GLY A 197 0.97 -5.18 -6.37
C GLY A 197 1.56 -6.45 -5.78
N VAL A 198 2.74 -6.38 -5.15
CA VAL A 198 3.36 -7.55 -4.48
C VAL A 198 2.49 -8.10 -3.37
N GLY A 199 1.99 -7.23 -2.46
CA GLY A 199 1.05 -7.65 -1.43
C GLY A 199 -0.21 -8.27 -2.02
N GLY A 200 -0.76 -7.66 -3.08
CA GLY A 200 -1.97 -8.12 -3.77
C GLY A 200 -1.81 -9.47 -4.50
N TRP A 201 -0.69 -9.70 -5.19
CA TRP A 201 -0.39 -11.00 -5.82
C TRP A 201 -0.17 -12.10 -4.79
N ALA A 202 0.56 -11.81 -3.70
CA ALA A 202 0.78 -12.75 -2.61
C ALA A 202 -0.52 -13.05 -1.85
N ALA A 203 -1.41 -12.08 -1.71
CA ALA A 203 -2.75 -12.24 -1.16
C ALA A 203 -3.62 -13.14 -2.05
N LEU A 204 -3.61 -12.92 -3.37
CA LEU A 204 -4.37 -13.72 -4.33
C LEU A 204 -3.94 -15.19 -4.29
N THR A 205 -2.65 -15.47 -4.38
CA THR A 205 -2.13 -16.85 -4.30
C THR A 205 -2.46 -17.50 -2.96
N GLY A 206 -2.33 -16.74 -1.86
CA GLY A 206 -2.70 -17.17 -0.51
C GLY A 206 -4.18 -17.51 -0.39
N ALA A 207 -5.07 -16.64 -0.86
CA ALA A 207 -6.52 -16.85 -0.82
C ALA A 207 -6.95 -18.08 -1.62
N ILE A 208 -6.36 -18.30 -2.81
CA ILE A 208 -6.63 -19.47 -3.66
C ILE A 208 -6.17 -20.78 -2.98
N ILE A 209 -4.94 -20.83 -2.47
CA ILE A 209 -4.34 -22.06 -1.91
C ILE A 209 -4.95 -22.42 -0.55
N LEU A 210 -5.30 -21.41 0.25
CA LEU A 210 -5.97 -21.56 1.54
C LEU A 210 -7.44 -22.01 1.37
N GLY A 211 -8.10 -21.52 0.32
CA GLY A 211 -9.52 -21.76 0.03
C GLY A 211 -10.44 -20.81 0.80
N ALA A 212 -11.71 -20.85 0.43
CA ALA A 212 -12.74 -19.97 1.01
C ALA A 212 -13.10 -20.36 2.44
N ARG A 213 -13.63 -19.41 3.23
CA ARG A 213 -14.21 -19.66 4.55
C ARG A 213 -15.38 -20.64 4.45
N LYS A 214 -15.49 -21.48 5.48
CA LYS A 214 -16.55 -22.48 5.54
C LYS A 214 -17.93 -21.84 5.46
N GLY A 215 -18.76 -22.30 4.51
CA GLY A 215 -20.10 -21.78 4.29
C GLY A 215 -20.18 -20.47 3.51
N LYS A 216 -19.06 -19.94 3.00
CA LYS A 216 -19.07 -18.73 2.14
C LYS A 216 -19.72 -19.00 0.79
N TYR A 217 -19.41 -20.12 0.16
CA TYR A 217 -19.95 -20.53 -1.13
C TYR A 217 -20.66 -21.87 -0.99
N SER A 218 -21.91 -21.96 -1.47
CA SER A 218 -22.71 -23.19 -1.47
C SER A 218 -22.56 -23.93 -2.79
N ASP A 219 -22.96 -25.21 -2.82
CA ASP A 219 -22.89 -26.05 -4.01
C ASP A 219 -23.84 -25.58 -5.12
N ASP A 220 -24.95 -24.95 -4.74
CA ASP A 220 -25.92 -24.35 -5.67
C ASP A 220 -25.44 -23.02 -6.29
N GLY A 221 -24.22 -22.56 -5.93
CA GLY A 221 -23.62 -21.32 -6.40
C GLY A 221 -24.04 -20.08 -5.61
N SER A 222 -24.83 -20.22 -4.54
CA SER A 222 -25.19 -19.10 -3.69
C SER A 222 -23.99 -18.63 -2.84
N ILE A 223 -23.95 -17.32 -2.58
CA ILE A 223 -22.90 -16.66 -1.80
C ILE A 223 -23.52 -16.21 -0.48
N THR A 224 -22.97 -16.71 0.63
CA THR A 224 -23.40 -16.30 1.97
C THR A 224 -22.64 -15.05 2.40
N PRO A 225 -23.32 -13.91 2.64
CA PRO A 225 -22.67 -12.73 3.19
C PRO A 225 -22.06 -13.01 4.58
N MET A 226 -20.85 -12.55 4.80
CA MET A 226 -20.16 -12.65 6.10
C MET A 226 -19.72 -11.25 6.53
N PRO A 227 -20.66 -10.41 7.04
CA PRO A 227 -20.40 -9.01 7.33
C PRO A 227 -19.39 -8.84 8.46
N GLY A 228 -18.65 -7.75 8.40
CA GLY A 228 -17.76 -7.32 9.48
C GLY A 228 -18.48 -7.00 10.77
N SER A 229 -17.81 -7.20 11.88
CA SER A 229 -18.40 -7.05 13.22
C SER A 229 -18.46 -5.60 13.72
N ASN A 230 -17.62 -4.70 13.19
CA ASN A 230 -17.48 -3.35 13.70
C ASN A 230 -17.13 -2.35 12.59
N LEU A 231 -18.14 -1.89 11.86
CA LEU A 231 -17.93 -0.96 10.75
C LEU A 231 -17.40 0.43 11.19
N PRO A 232 -17.75 1.01 12.36
CA PRO A 232 -17.08 2.20 12.86
C PRO A 232 -15.56 2.02 13.03
N LEU A 233 -15.13 0.85 13.54
CA LEU A 233 -13.71 0.53 13.67
C LEU A 233 -13.02 0.37 12.31
N ALA A 234 -13.69 -0.29 11.36
CA ALA A 234 -13.19 -0.38 9.97
C ALA A 234 -13.05 1.00 9.33
N THR A 235 -14.00 1.90 9.58
CA THR A 235 -13.95 3.29 9.11
C THR A 235 -12.76 4.05 9.70
N LEU A 236 -12.55 3.92 11.02
CA LEU A 236 -11.36 4.49 11.68
C LEU A 236 -10.07 3.95 11.07
N GLY A 237 -10.01 2.63 10.84
CA GLY A 237 -8.87 1.98 10.18
C GLY A 237 -8.59 2.58 8.80
N THR A 238 -9.63 2.79 7.99
CA THR A 238 -9.49 3.43 6.67
C THR A 238 -8.95 4.86 6.77
N PHE A 239 -9.41 5.68 7.73
CA PHE A 239 -8.86 7.03 7.93
C PHE A 239 -7.41 7.01 8.40
N LEU A 240 -7.02 6.06 9.24
CA LEU A 240 -5.61 5.90 9.65
C LEU A 240 -4.72 5.49 8.46
N LEU A 241 -5.22 4.62 7.58
CA LEU A 241 -4.55 4.27 6.32
C LEU A 241 -4.43 5.49 5.41
N TRP A 242 -5.50 6.25 5.21
CA TRP A 242 -5.49 7.47 4.40
C TRP A 242 -4.51 8.49 4.95
N PHE A 243 -4.52 8.71 6.26
CA PHE A 243 -3.59 9.61 6.93
C PHE A 243 -2.13 9.17 6.75
N GLY A 244 -1.85 7.87 6.94
CA GLY A 244 -0.52 7.30 6.71
C GLY A 244 -0.06 7.41 5.25
N TRP A 245 -1.01 7.48 4.30
CA TRP A 245 -0.70 7.62 2.88
C TRP A 245 -0.06 8.96 2.51
N PHE A 246 -0.30 10.01 3.28
CA PHE A 246 0.47 11.25 3.13
C PHE A 246 1.96 11.02 3.40
N GLY A 247 2.28 10.21 4.40
CA GLY A 247 3.65 9.76 4.63
C GLY A 247 4.18 8.86 3.53
N PHE A 248 3.35 7.92 3.08
CA PHE A 248 3.69 6.95 2.03
C PHE A 248 4.08 7.64 0.73
N ASN A 249 3.22 8.47 0.20
CA ASN A 249 3.45 9.19 -1.05
C ASN A 249 4.38 10.40 -0.88
N GLY A 250 4.18 11.21 0.17
CA GLY A 250 4.97 12.43 0.39
C GLY A 250 6.42 12.15 0.72
N GLY A 251 6.68 11.13 1.55
CA GLY A 251 8.05 10.70 1.88
C GLY A 251 8.81 10.13 0.68
N SER A 252 8.11 9.58 -0.30
CA SER A 252 8.69 9.04 -1.55
C SER A 252 9.24 10.13 -2.48
N GLN A 253 9.09 11.42 -2.15
CA GLN A 253 9.87 12.51 -2.77
C GLN A 253 11.37 12.35 -2.45
N LEU A 254 11.72 11.65 -1.38
CA LEU A 254 13.07 11.34 -0.91
C LEU A 254 13.94 12.58 -0.61
N ALA A 255 13.36 13.76 -0.60
CA ALA A 255 14.04 15.02 -0.32
C ALA A 255 13.06 16.05 0.27
N MET A 256 13.55 16.92 1.17
CA MET A 256 12.85 18.08 1.71
C MET A 256 13.83 19.25 1.91
N GLY A 257 15.03 19.16 1.30
CA GLY A 257 16.09 20.14 1.51
C GLY A 257 15.89 21.45 0.78
N THR A 258 15.02 21.52 -0.24
CA THR A 258 14.78 22.71 -1.06
C THR A 258 13.33 23.16 -1.06
N ALA A 259 13.08 24.42 -1.44
CA ALA A 259 11.71 24.91 -1.63
C ALA A 259 10.95 24.12 -2.72
N ALA A 260 11.66 23.63 -3.74
CA ALA A 260 11.07 22.79 -4.79
C ALA A 260 10.59 21.44 -4.23
N ASP A 261 11.38 20.79 -3.36
CA ASP A 261 10.98 19.55 -2.70
C ASP A 261 9.73 19.72 -1.84
N VAL A 262 9.67 20.82 -1.06
CA VAL A 262 8.50 21.12 -0.22
C VAL A 262 7.26 21.39 -1.07
N ALA A 263 7.40 22.09 -2.20
CA ALA A 263 6.31 22.29 -3.16
C ALA A 263 5.85 20.97 -3.77
N ALA A 264 6.78 20.07 -4.13
CA ALA A 264 6.50 18.74 -4.64
C ALA A 264 5.72 17.90 -3.59
N ILE A 265 6.19 17.82 -2.36
CA ILE A 265 5.49 17.14 -1.27
C ILE A 265 4.07 17.69 -1.08
N SER A 266 3.90 19.02 -1.15
CA SER A 266 2.59 19.65 -1.02
C SER A 266 1.64 19.23 -2.13
N ASN A 267 2.11 19.17 -3.38
CA ASN A 267 1.33 18.69 -4.53
C ASN A 267 0.98 17.20 -4.40
N ILE A 268 1.93 16.38 -3.95
CA ILE A 268 1.71 14.96 -3.68
C ILE A 268 0.58 14.77 -2.65
N TYR A 269 0.56 15.57 -1.58
CA TYR A 269 -0.49 15.51 -0.57
C TYR A 269 -1.86 15.86 -1.15
N ILE A 270 -1.95 16.92 -1.96
CA ILE A 270 -3.19 17.33 -2.63
C ILE A 270 -3.70 16.20 -3.52
N ASN A 271 -2.84 15.66 -4.40
CA ASN A 271 -3.21 14.63 -5.36
C ASN A 271 -3.59 13.32 -4.67
N THR A 272 -2.86 12.93 -3.63
CA THR A 272 -3.18 11.76 -2.78
C THR A 272 -4.57 11.89 -2.17
N ASN A 273 -4.88 13.04 -1.56
CA ASN A 273 -6.18 13.30 -0.95
C ASN A 273 -7.33 13.30 -1.97
N LEU A 274 -7.12 13.94 -3.11
CA LEU A 274 -8.14 14.05 -4.15
C LEU A 274 -8.42 12.72 -4.84
N ALA A 275 -7.40 11.89 -5.05
CA ALA A 275 -7.57 10.55 -5.60
C ALA A 275 -8.39 9.65 -4.65
N ALA A 276 -8.10 9.69 -3.36
CA ALA A 276 -8.91 8.98 -2.36
C ALA A 276 -10.37 9.43 -2.37
N ALA A 277 -10.59 10.75 -2.37
CA ALA A 277 -11.95 11.32 -2.43
C ALA A 277 -12.69 10.90 -3.71
N GLY A 278 -12.01 10.91 -4.88
CA GLY A 278 -12.55 10.43 -6.14
C GLY A 278 -13.00 8.97 -6.06
N GLY A 279 -12.16 8.10 -5.46
CA GLY A 279 -12.46 6.69 -5.24
C GLY A 279 -13.68 6.47 -4.35
N VAL A 280 -13.79 7.19 -3.23
CA VAL A 280 -14.96 7.13 -2.33
C VAL A 280 -16.25 7.53 -3.06
N VAL A 281 -16.23 8.69 -3.70
CA VAL A 281 -17.42 9.25 -4.35
C VAL A 281 -17.95 8.31 -5.44
N VAL A 282 -17.04 7.78 -6.27
CA VAL A 282 -17.44 6.83 -7.32
C VAL A 282 -17.97 5.52 -6.73
N ALA A 283 -17.35 4.99 -5.67
CA ALA A 283 -17.85 3.79 -5.01
C ALA A 283 -19.24 3.99 -4.41
N ILE A 284 -19.51 5.14 -3.79
CA ILE A 284 -20.84 5.50 -3.29
C ILE A 284 -21.86 5.58 -4.42
N ILE A 285 -21.55 6.30 -5.51
CA ILE A 285 -22.44 6.46 -6.67
C ILE A 285 -22.78 5.08 -7.28
N LEU A 286 -21.77 4.25 -7.52
CA LEU A 286 -21.94 2.94 -8.14
C LEU A 286 -22.76 1.99 -7.27
N THR A 287 -22.52 1.97 -5.96
CA THR A 287 -23.32 1.12 -5.05
C THR A 287 -24.77 1.58 -4.96
N MET A 288 -25.05 2.88 -4.99
CA MET A 288 -26.41 3.43 -5.10
C MET A 288 -27.08 3.01 -6.43
N LEU A 289 -26.34 3.03 -7.52
CA LEU A 289 -26.88 2.63 -8.84
C LEU A 289 -27.15 1.13 -8.93
N PHE A 290 -26.22 0.29 -8.47
CA PHE A 290 -26.31 -1.17 -8.61
C PHE A 290 -27.18 -1.82 -7.53
N TYR A 291 -27.03 -1.37 -6.26
CA TYR A 291 -27.66 -2.00 -5.11
C TYR A 291 -28.78 -1.17 -4.49
N LYS A 292 -29.04 0.05 -5.01
CA LYS A 292 -30.04 1.01 -4.51
C LYS A 292 -29.78 1.48 -3.08
N LYS A 293 -28.59 1.26 -2.55
CA LYS A 293 -28.12 1.68 -1.23
C LYS A 293 -26.64 1.93 -1.28
N THR A 294 -26.18 2.89 -0.46
CA THR A 294 -24.74 3.09 -0.22
C THR A 294 -24.20 1.89 0.55
N ASP A 295 -23.14 1.29 0.04
CA ASP A 295 -22.38 0.27 0.77
C ASP A 295 -21.13 0.93 1.38
N LEU A 296 -21.09 0.96 2.72
CA LEU A 296 -19.97 1.56 3.45
C LEU A 296 -18.67 0.81 3.18
N THR A 297 -18.68 -0.53 3.12
CA THR A 297 -17.47 -1.32 2.94
C THR A 297 -16.85 -1.08 1.56
N MET A 298 -17.70 -0.92 0.54
CA MET A 298 -17.28 -0.52 -0.81
C MET A 298 -16.73 0.92 -0.83
N ALA A 299 -17.31 1.84 -0.07
CA ALA A 299 -16.81 3.21 0.03
C ALA A 299 -15.43 3.27 0.71
N LEU A 300 -15.21 2.49 1.80
CA LEU A 300 -13.92 2.37 2.47
C LEU A 300 -12.85 1.79 1.52
N ASN A 301 -13.17 0.68 0.85
CA ASN A 301 -12.27 0.10 -0.14
C ASN A 301 -12.10 1.00 -1.38
N GLY A 302 -13.10 1.81 -1.74
CA GLY A 302 -13.01 2.83 -2.80
C GLY A 302 -11.98 3.91 -2.47
N ALA A 303 -11.92 4.38 -1.20
CA ALA A 303 -10.88 5.28 -0.73
C ALA A 303 -9.48 4.67 -0.94
N LEU A 304 -9.30 3.44 -0.47
CA LEU A 304 -8.03 2.73 -0.57
C LEU A 304 -7.64 2.43 -2.03
N GLY A 305 -8.61 2.04 -2.87
CA GLY A 305 -8.38 1.84 -4.30
C GLY A 305 -7.95 3.13 -5.02
N GLY A 306 -8.51 4.27 -4.62
CA GLY A 306 -8.10 5.59 -5.10
C GLY A 306 -6.68 5.95 -4.66
N LEU A 307 -6.34 5.68 -3.41
CA LEU A 307 -5.00 5.88 -2.85
C LEU A 307 -3.95 5.00 -3.55
N VAL A 308 -4.23 3.72 -3.72
CA VAL A 308 -3.33 2.80 -4.45
C VAL A 308 -3.14 3.25 -5.90
N ALA A 309 -4.22 3.68 -6.57
CA ALA A 309 -4.17 4.08 -7.97
C ALA A 309 -3.27 5.31 -8.21
N ILE A 310 -3.19 6.26 -7.27
CA ILE A 310 -2.35 7.45 -7.42
C ILE A 310 -0.90 7.22 -6.99
N THR A 311 -0.62 6.14 -6.27
CA THR A 311 0.67 5.89 -5.60
C THR A 311 1.85 5.74 -6.58
N ALA A 312 1.62 5.24 -7.81
CA ALA A 312 2.68 5.11 -8.81
C ALA A 312 3.17 6.46 -9.36
N GLU A 313 2.33 7.50 -9.35
CA GLU A 313 2.71 8.86 -9.78
C GLU A 313 1.81 9.88 -9.09
N PRO A 314 2.11 10.27 -7.85
CA PRO A 314 1.30 11.25 -7.12
C PRO A 314 1.73 12.71 -7.39
N LEU A 315 2.90 12.94 -8.01
CA LEU A 315 3.48 14.28 -8.20
C LEU A 315 3.03 14.96 -9.51
N ALA A 316 3.17 14.26 -10.63
CA ALA A 316 2.99 14.83 -11.96
C ALA A 316 1.53 15.10 -12.38
N PRO A 317 0.50 14.36 -11.92
CA PRO A 317 -0.88 14.63 -12.32
C PRO A 317 -1.38 16.00 -11.88
N SER A 318 -2.19 16.64 -12.73
CA SER A 318 -3.02 17.77 -12.27
C SER A 318 -4.04 17.27 -11.23
N PRO A 319 -4.57 18.13 -10.34
CA PRO A 319 -5.61 17.76 -9.38
C PRO A 319 -6.82 17.05 -10.01
N MET A 320 -7.25 17.49 -11.19
CA MET A 320 -8.37 16.86 -11.91
C MET A 320 -8.01 15.47 -12.43
N LEU A 321 -6.79 15.27 -12.90
CA LEU A 321 -6.31 13.94 -13.32
C LEU A 321 -6.15 13.02 -12.12
N ALA A 322 -5.69 13.51 -10.98
CA ALA A 322 -5.62 12.74 -9.74
C ALA A 322 -7.00 12.25 -9.28
N ILE A 323 -8.03 13.12 -9.33
CA ILE A 323 -9.42 12.73 -9.08
C ILE A 323 -9.86 11.61 -10.04
N PHE A 324 -9.57 11.75 -11.33
CA PHE A 324 -9.94 10.74 -12.33
C PHE A 324 -9.23 9.40 -12.08
N ILE A 325 -7.93 9.41 -11.83
CA ILE A 325 -7.14 8.20 -11.53
C ILE A 325 -7.72 7.48 -10.31
N GLY A 326 -8.01 8.22 -9.26
CA GLY A 326 -8.61 7.68 -8.04
C GLY A 326 -10.04 7.18 -8.24
N ALA A 327 -10.85 7.89 -9.02
CA ALA A 327 -12.23 7.51 -9.37
C ALA A 327 -12.27 6.16 -10.11
N VAL A 328 -11.34 5.94 -11.05
CA VAL A 328 -11.18 4.63 -11.73
C VAL A 328 -10.73 3.55 -10.74
N GLY A 329 -9.84 3.87 -9.79
CA GLY A 329 -9.48 2.96 -8.69
C GLY A 329 -10.71 2.49 -7.90
N GLY A 330 -11.59 3.43 -7.52
CA GLY A 330 -12.86 3.13 -6.85
C GLY A 330 -13.82 2.29 -7.72
N LEU A 331 -13.93 2.59 -9.01
CA LEU A 331 -14.70 1.78 -9.98
C LEU A 331 -14.17 0.34 -10.04
N ILE A 332 -12.87 0.16 -10.15
CA ILE A 332 -12.23 -1.16 -10.19
C ILE A 332 -12.60 -1.97 -8.94
N VAL A 333 -12.50 -1.38 -7.77
CA VAL A 333 -12.86 -2.05 -6.50
C VAL A 333 -14.30 -2.53 -6.49
N VAL A 334 -15.27 -1.66 -6.85
CA VAL A 334 -16.69 -2.01 -6.85
C VAL A 334 -17.02 -3.14 -7.83
N LEU A 335 -16.31 -3.21 -8.97
CA LEU A 335 -16.53 -4.25 -9.97
C LEU A 335 -15.82 -5.57 -9.64
N THR A 336 -14.64 -5.50 -9.03
CA THR A 336 -13.78 -6.68 -8.85
C THR A 336 -14.03 -7.43 -7.55
N ILE A 337 -14.56 -6.80 -6.49
CA ILE A 337 -15.00 -7.52 -5.28
C ILE A 337 -16.04 -8.60 -5.62
N PRO A 338 -17.18 -8.29 -6.27
CA PRO A 338 -18.14 -9.33 -6.64
C PRO A 338 -17.63 -10.26 -7.75
N MET A 339 -16.67 -9.83 -8.55
CA MET A 339 -16.02 -10.69 -9.54
C MET A 339 -15.23 -11.82 -8.84
N LEU A 340 -14.45 -11.53 -7.80
CA LEU A 340 -13.73 -12.54 -7.02
C LEU A 340 -14.68 -13.54 -6.38
N ASP A 341 -15.82 -13.09 -5.84
CA ASP A 341 -16.86 -13.96 -5.30
C ASP A 341 -17.41 -14.94 -6.37
N LYS A 342 -17.60 -14.49 -7.61
CA LYS A 342 -18.00 -15.37 -8.74
C LYS A 342 -16.95 -16.44 -9.04
N PHE A 343 -15.68 -16.14 -8.89
CA PHE A 343 -14.59 -17.12 -9.01
C PHE A 343 -14.36 -17.95 -7.75
N LYS A 344 -15.18 -17.78 -6.71
CA LYS A 344 -15.05 -18.43 -5.41
C LYS A 344 -13.71 -18.15 -4.72
N ILE A 345 -13.16 -16.97 -4.96
CA ILE A 345 -11.96 -16.47 -4.28
C ILE A 345 -12.41 -15.59 -3.11
N ASP A 346 -12.24 -16.10 -1.90
CA ASP A 346 -12.70 -15.44 -0.68
C ASP A 346 -11.63 -14.49 -0.14
N ASP A 347 -11.78 -13.22 -0.45
CA ASP A 347 -11.01 -12.11 0.10
C ASP A 347 -11.84 -11.41 1.18
N VAL A 348 -11.42 -11.55 2.42
CA VAL A 348 -12.24 -11.14 3.58
C VAL A 348 -12.47 -9.64 3.66
N VAL A 349 -11.45 -8.85 3.31
CA VAL A 349 -11.47 -7.39 3.47
C VAL A 349 -11.48 -6.62 2.15
N GLY A 350 -11.36 -7.30 1.01
CA GLY A 350 -11.26 -6.67 -0.31
C GLY A 350 -9.84 -6.20 -0.65
N ALA A 351 -8.82 -6.81 -0.05
CA ALA A 351 -7.42 -6.42 -0.27
C ALA A 351 -6.95 -6.64 -1.71
N ILE A 352 -7.36 -7.73 -2.36
CA ILE A 352 -6.96 -8.05 -3.74
C ILE A 352 -7.51 -7.02 -4.73
N PRO A 353 -8.81 -6.67 -4.75
CA PRO A 353 -9.34 -5.57 -5.55
C PRO A 353 -8.61 -4.25 -5.37
N VAL A 354 -8.34 -3.87 -4.13
CA VAL A 354 -7.70 -2.61 -3.77
C VAL A 354 -6.24 -2.58 -4.20
N HIS A 355 -5.46 -3.58 -3.79
CA HIS A 355 -3.99 -3.48 -3.92
C HIS A 355 -3.47 -4.07 -5.23
N LEU A 356 -4.10 -5.14 -5.75
CA LEU A 356 -3.68 -5.72 -7.01
C LEU A 356 -4.29 -5.01 -8.22
N PHE A 357 -5.62 -5.00 -8.31
CA PHE A 357 -6.26 -4.47 -9.53
C PHE A 357 -6.15 -2.94 -9.64
N ALA A 358 -6.38 -2.20 -8.56
CA ALA A 358 -6.17 -0.76 -8.60
C ALA A 358 -4.67 -0.39 -8.65
N GLY A 359 -3.76 -1.26 -8.15
CA GLY A 359 -2.31 -1.10 -8.29
C GLY A 359 -1.85 -1.24 -9.74
N ILE A 360 -2.34 -2.25 -10.47
CA ILE A 360 -2.08 -2.41 -11.91
C ILE A 360 -2.57 -1.16 -12.67
N TRP A 361 -3.77 -0.68 -12.37
CA TRP A 361 -4.30 0.54 -12.96
C TRP A 361 -3.42 1.75 -12.67
N GLY A 362 -3.02 1.95 -11.40
CA GLY A 362 -2.17 3.08 -10.99
C GLY A 362 -0.84 3.08 -11.73
N THR A 363 -0.21 1.92 -11.86
CA THR A 363 1.05 1.76 -12.60
C THR A 363 0.88 2.07 -14.09
N ILE A 364 -0.24 1.68 -14.70
CA ILE A 364 -0.56 2.04 -16.09
C ILE A 364 -0.81 3.54 -16.21
N ALA A 365 -1.49 4.15 -15.24
CA ALA A 365 -1.89 5.54 -15.27
C ALA A 365 -0.72 6.55 -15.24
N VAL A 366 0.49 6.12 -14.86
CA VAL A 366 1.72 6.94 -14.90
C VAL A 366 1.91 7.61 -16.26
N VAL A 367 1.60 6.91 -17.36
CA VAL A 367 1.78 7.41 -18.72
C VAL A 367 0.88 8.60 -19.07
N PHE A 368 -0.13 8.90 -18.25
CA PHE A 368 -1.03 10.04 -18.53
C PHE A 368 -0.48 11.38 -18.06
N SER A 369 0.52 11.38 -17.19
CA SER A 369 1.06 12.59 -16.58
C SER A 369 2.58 12.67 -16.60
N ASN A 370 3.28 11.58 -16.73
CA ASN A 370 4.74 11.53 -16.73
C ASN A 370 5.23 11.22 -18.15
N SER A 371 5.92 12.19 -18.78
CA SER A 371 6.43 12.08 -20.15
C SER A 371 7.56 11.06 -20.31
N ASP A 372 8.24 10.70 -19.23
CA ASP A 372 9.33 9.73 -19.24
C ASP A 372 8.81 8.28 -19.20
N ALA A 373 7.53 8.09 -18.83
CA ALA A 373 6.89 6.81 -18.79
C ALA A 373 6.45 6.32 -20.17
N THR A 374 6.68 5.05 -20.45
CA THR A 374 6.12 4.37 -21.62
C THR A 374 5.21 3.23 -21.20
N ILE A 375 4.14 3.01 -21.96
CA ILE A 375 3.22 1.90 -21.66
C ILE A 375 3.93 0.55 -21.71
N GLY A 376 4.93 0.39 -22.58
CA GLY A 376 5.74 -0.84 -22.69
C GLY A 376 6.54 -1.12 -21.41
N ALA A 377 7.24 -0.11 -20.87
CA ALA A 377 8.00 -0.24 -19.63
C ALA A 377 7.08 -0.53 -18.44
N GLN A 378 5.92 0.15 -18.33
CA GLN A 378 4.95 -0.06 -17.26
C GLN A 378 4.37 -1.48 -17.30
N LEU A 379 3.95 -1.97 -18.46
CA LEU A 379 3.46 -3.34 -18.60
C LEU A 379 4.55 -4.38 -18.35
N TYR A 380 5.77 -4.12 -18.76
CA TYR A 380 6.91 -5.01 -18.49
C TYR A 380 7.18 -5.13 -16.98
N GLY A 381 7.19 -4.00 -16.25
CA GLY A 381 7.34 -4.03 -14.79
C GLY A 381 6.20 -4.74 -14.08
N ILE A 382 4.94 -4.44 -14.43
CA ILE A 382 3.76 -5.14 -13.90
C ILE A 382 3.89 -6.66 -14.10
N PHE A 383 4.25 -7.09 -15.30
CA PHE A 383 4.40 -8.50 -15.63
C PHE A 383 5.56 -9.15 -14.88
N ALA A 384 6.73 -8.52 -14.86
CA ALA A 384 7.92 -9.08 -14.20
C ALA A 384 7.70 -9.24 -12.69
N ILE A 385 7.22 -8.18 -12.02
CA ILE A 385 6.91 -8.18 -10.58
C ILE A 385 5.81 -9.20 -10.28
N GLY A 386 4.74 -9.20 -11.09
CA GLY A 386 3.60 -10.10 -10.92
C GLY A 386 3.98 -11.56 -11.08
N ALA A 387 4.68 -11.92 -12.16
CA ALA A 387 5.10 -13.29 -12.44
C ALA A 387 6.01 -13.84 -11.33
N PHE A 388 7.01 -13.06 -10.92
CA PHE A 388 7.89 -13.43 -9.82
C PHE A 388 7.11 -13.63 -8.52
N THR A 389 6.27 -12.67 -8.14
CA THR A 389 5.54 -12.73 -6.88
C THR A 389 4.56 -13.89 -6.86
N ILE A 390 3.85 -14.16 -7.96
CA ILE A 390 2.96 -15.32 -8.08
C ILE A 390 3.75 -16.61 -7.88
N ILE A 391 4.86 -16.79 -8.58
CA ILE A 391 5.67 -18.01 -8.50
C ILE A 391 6.24 -18.18 -7.08
N ALA A 392 6.91 -17.17 -6.56
CA ALA A 392 7.58 -17.23 -5.26
C ALA A 392 6.58 -17.43 -4.12
N SER A 393 5.47 -16.67 -4.10
CA SER A 393 4.45 -16.81 -3.06
C SER A 393 3.68 -18.12 -3.17
N THR A 394 3.41 -18.62 -4.39
CA THR A 394 2.79 -19.93 -4.59
C THR A 394 3.67 -21.04 -4.01
N ILE A 395 4.96 -21.04 -4.31
CA ILE A 395 5.92 -22.00 -3.75
C ILE A 395 5.92 -21.90 -2.21
N ALA A 396 6.02 -20.69 -1.67
CA ALA A 396 6.02 -20.47 -0.22
C ALA A 396 4.74 -21.01 0.43
N TRP A 397 3.55 -20.69 -0.09
CA TRP A 397 2.28 -21.18 0.42
C TRP A 397 2.15 -22.71 0.34
N TYR A 398 2.56 -23.33 -0.77
CA TYR A 398 2.50 -24.78 -0.90
C TYR A 398 3.48 -25.48 0.04
N VAL A 399 4.70 -24.99 0.19
CA VAL A 399 5.67 -25.55 1.15
C VAL A 399 5.11 -25.46 2.58
N LEU A 400 4.59 -24.30 2.97
CA LEU A 400 3.97 -24.13 4.29
C LEU A 400 2.77 -25.05 4.50
N LYS A 401 1.92 -25.20 3.46
CA LYS A 401 0.77 -26.12 3.49
C LYS A 401 1.18 -27.55 3.72
N LEU A 402 2.26 -28.02 3.09
CA LEU A 402 2.75 -29.38 3.20
C LEU A 402 3.51 -29.65 4.52
N VAL A 403 4.29 -28.68 5.00
CA VAL A 403 5.19 -28.89 6.15
C VAL A 403 4.49 -28.64 7.48
N ILE A 404 3.74 -27.56 7.61
CA ILE A 404 3.12 -27.15 8.90
C ILE A 404 1.60 -27.02 8.84
N GLY A 405 1.02 -27.12 7.64
CA GLY A 405 -0.39 -26.82 7.42
C GLY A 405 -0.68 -25.31 7.53
N ILE A 406 -1.51 -24.76 6.66
CA ILE A 406 -1.79 -23.33 6.63
C ILE A 406 -3.17 -22.94 7.16
N ARG A 407 -4.10 -23.91 7.23
CA ARG A 407 -5.49 -23.65 7.60
C ARG A 407 -5.82 -24.27 8.95
N VAL A 408 -6.57 -23.56 9.77
CA VAL A 408 -7.19 -24.09 11.00
C VAL A 408 -8.20 -25.19 10.67
N THR A 409 -8.56 -26.02 11.63
CA THR A 409 -9.57 -27.07 11.43
C THR A 409 -10.95 -26.45 11.20
N PRO A 410 -11.89 -27.19 10.59
CA PRO A 410 -13.26 -26.72 10.43
C PRO A 410 -13.95 -26.34 11.73
N GLU A 411 -13.63 -27.03 12.83
CA GLU A 411 -14.15 -26.80 14.17
C GLU A 411 -13.61 -25.48 14.73
N GLU A 412 -12.31 -25.25 14.66
CA GLU A 412 -11.65 -24.01 15.07
C GLU A 412 -12.16 -22.79 14.28
N GLU A 413 -12.37 -22.95 12.96
CA GLU A 413 -12.93 -21.90 12.12
C GLU A 413 -14.39 -21.56 12.49
N MET A 414 -15.18 -22.58 12.92
CA MET A 414 -16.56 -22.39 13.36
C MET A 414 -16.62 -21.77 14.75
N GLU A 415 -15.77 -22.18 15.69
CA GLU A 415 -15.67 -21.61 17.03
C GLU A 415 -15.15 -20.17 16.98
N GLY A 416 -14.11 -19.93 16.23
CA GLY A 416 -13.43 -18.64 16.07
C GLY A 416 -11.97 -18.71 16.48
N MET A 417 -11.13 -18.00 15.73
CA MET A 417 -9.69 -18.07 15.89
C MET A 417 -9.18 -17.31 17.11
N ASP A 418 -9.98 -16.42 17.71
CA ASP A 418 -9.61 -15.71 18.92
C ASP A 418 -9.36 -16.68 20.06
N MET A 419 -10.22 -17.69 20.22
CA MET A 419 -10.06 -18.71 21.25
C MET A 419 -9.05 -19.78 20.84
N SER A 420 -9.11 -20.30 19.61
CA SER A 420 -8.27 -21.43 19.19
C SER A 420 -6.79 -21.06 18.97
N GLU A 421 -6.48 -19.86 18.47
CA GLU A 421 -5.12 -19.42 18.15
C GLU A 421 -4.51 -18.50 19.23
N VAL A 422 -5.32 -17.74 19.99
CA VAL A 422 -4.83 -16.72 20.93
C VAL A 422 -5.30 -16.99 22.37
N GLY A 423 -6.42 -17.68 22.55
CA GLY A 423 -6.99 -17.95 23.87
C GLY A 423 -7.59 -16.73 24.57
N MET A 424 -7.99 -15.70 23.80
CA MET A 424 -8.56 -14.45 24.31
C MET A 424 -9.79 -14.06 23.51
N GLU A 425 -10.69 -13.30 24.11
CA GLU A 425 -11.85 -12.72 23.47
C GLU A 425 -11.70 -11.20 23.32
N ALA A 426 -12.16 -10.65 22.20
CA ALA A 426 -12.08 -9.21 21.95
C ALA A 426 -13.00 -8.40 22.87
N TYR A 427 -14.15 -8.99 23.26
CA TYR A 427 -15.20 -8.29 23.99
C TYR A 427 -15.77 -9.17 25.11
N PRO A 428 -14.97 -9.51 26.16
CA PRO A 428 -15.36 -10.49 27.18
C PRO A 428 -16.60 -10.07 27.97
N ASP A 429 -16.83 -8.75 28.17
CA ASP A 429 -17.96 -8.21 28.93
C ASP A 429 -19.29 -8.23 28.15
N PHE A 430 -19.27 -8.49 26.85
CA PHE A 430 -20.46 -8.52 25.99
C PHE A 430 -20.98 -9.93 25.70
N ARG A 431 -20.46 -10.96 26.37
CA ARG A 431 -21.03 -12.31 26.31
C ARG A 431 -22.41 -12.33 26.98
N LYS A 432 -23.42 -12.80 26.23
CA LYS A 432 -24.72 -13.22 26.78
C LYS A 432 -24.68 -14.67 27.19
#